data_7bbacabeb9053a09ea7252cd43cb29e8
#
_entry.id   7bbacabeb9053a09ea7252cd43cb29e8
#
_cell.length_a   1.000
_cell.length_b   1.000
_cell.length_c   1.000
_cell.angle_alpha   90.00
_cell.angle_beta   90.00
_cell.angle_gamma   90.00
#
_symmetry.space_group_name_H-M   'P 1'
#
loop_
_entity.id
_entity.type
_entity.pdbx_description
1 polymer ?
#
loop_
_entity_poly.entity_id
_entity_poly.type
_entity_poly.pdbx_seq_one_letter_code
_entity_poly.pdbx_strand_id
1 'polypeptide(L)'
;KYAYQRPNVYNMTRVPHIVWQEESKARLRFMTPQEEQTMIKILGKSPYLSLFLFLLDTGVRLGEALSFKKDAVQKLDGKHFIILYADETKNGTTRSVPLTKRCVAIVNKVGDFSHLDYSMAERVWQKLRKQMGLANDKQFVIHCLRHTCASRLAQSGKVELHFIKEWLGHKSYNMTLRYAHLMPKNLLKAVNILEGYE
;
A
#
# COMPACT_ATOMS: atom_id res chain seq x y z
N LYS A 1 -23.69 6.61 -17.95
CA LYS A 1 -24.57 5.58 -18.60
C LYS A 1 -25.74 5.18 -17.71
N TYR A 2 -25.50 4.82 -16.42
CA TYR A 2 -26.57 4.35 -15.51
C TYR A 2 -27.73 5.37 -15.34
N ALA A 3 -27.41 6.63 -15.12
CA ALA A 3 -28.42 7.69 -14.98
C ALA A 3 -29.21 7.94 -16.29
N TYR A 4 -28.56 7.83 -17.43
CA TYR A 4 -29.22 7.94 -18.76
C TYR A 4 -30.18 6.77 -19.03
N GLN A 5 -29.85 5.55 -18.58
CA GLN A 5 -30.71 4.37 -18.69
C GLN A 5 -31.95 4.41 -17.78
N ARG A 6 -32.03 5.37 -16.84
CA ARG A 6 -33.15 5.58 -15.93
C ARG A 6 -33.62 7.04 -15.94
N PRO A 7 -34.08 7.58 -17.08
CA PRO A 7 -34.39 9.00 -17.24
C PRO A 7 -35.50 9.47 -16.29
N ASN A 8 -36.45 8.59 -15.94
CA ASN A 8 -37.54 8.90 -15.01
C ASN A 8 -37.04 9.12 -13.56
N VAL A 9 -35.87 8.64 -13.21
CA VAL A 9 -35.28 8.78 -11.88
C VAL A 9 -34.32 9.97 -11.83
N TYR A 10 -33.56 10.21 -12.90
CA TYR A 10 -32.47 11.20 -12.92
C TYR A 10 -32.72 12.38 -13.86
N ASN A 11 -33.86 12.41 -14.55
CA ASN A 11 -34.28 13.48 -15.50
C ASN A 11 -33.18 13.86 -16.51
N MET A 12 -32.39 12.88 -16.99
CA MET A 12 -31.28 13.08 -17.92
C MET A 12 -31.68 12.76 -19.35
N THR A 13 -31.61 13.76 -20.20
CA THR A 13 -31.91 13.65 -21.65
C THR A 13 -30.66 13.30 -22.49
N ARG A 14 -29.46 13.49 -21.94
CA ARG A 14 -28.18 13.24 -22.60
C ARG A 14 -27.18 12.52 -21.69
N VAL A 15 -26.40 11.59 -22.24
CA VAL A 15 -25.19 11.09 -21.58
C VAL A 15 -24.15 12.18 -21.59
N PRO A 16 -23.60 12.63 -20.45
CA PRO A 16 -22.50 13.59 -20.44
C PRO A 16 -21.31 13.04 -21.23
N HIS A 17 -20.73 13.84 -22.09
CA HIS A 17 -19.49 13.52 -22.77
C HIS A 17 -18.34 13.70 -21.77
N ILE A 18 -17.89 12.59 -21.18
CA ILE A 18 -16.75 12.58 -20.27
C ILE A 18 -15.49 12.38 -21.12
N VAL A 19 -14.73 13.45 -21.28
CA VAL A 19 -13.37 13.35 -21.86
C VAL A 19 -12.46 12.74 -20.80
N TRP A 20 -12.07 11.48 -20.99
CA TRP A 20 -11.05 10.86 -20.14
C TRP A 20 -9.72 11.56 -20.41
N GLN A 21 -9.21 12.25 -19.41
CA GLN A 21 -7.84 12.71 -19.46
C GLN A 21 -6.91 11.52 -19.24
N GLU A 22 -5.88 11.38 -20.06
CA GLU A 22 -4.82 10.42 -19.81
C GLU A 22 -4.22 10.70 -18.43
N GLU A 23 -4.24 9.69 -17.56
CA GLU A 23 -3.52 9.78 -16.29
C GLU A 23 -2.05 10.07 -16.63
N SER A 24 -1.53 11.18 -16.15
CA SER A 24 -0.10 11.46 -16.29
C SER A 24 0.66 10.25 -15.75
N LYS A 25 1.65 9.74 -16.48
CA LYS A 25 2.60 8.72 -16.02
C LYS A 25 3.49 9.33 -14.93
N ALA A 26 2.86 9.81 -13.85
CA ALA A 26 3.54 10.40 -12.72
C ALA A 26 4.52 9.36 -12.17
N ARG A 27 5.78 9.77 -11.97
CA ARG A 27 6.80 8.92 -11.35
C ARG A 27 6.28 8.42 -10.02
N LEU A 28 6.38 7.11 -9.81
CA LEU A 28 5.96 6.48 -8.58
C LEU A 28 6.81 7.01 -7.41
N ARG A 29 6.17 7.73 -6.48
CA ARG A 29 6.84 8.25 -5.27
C ARG A 29 6.84 7.18 -4.19
N PHE A 30 8.02 6.80 -3.73
CA PHE A 30 8.23 5.93 -2.57
C PHE A 30 9.25 6.56 -1.62
N MET A 31 9.17 6.18 -0.35
CA MET A 31 10.02 6.70 0.73
C MET A 31 11.43 6.10 0.63
N THR A 32 12.44 6.94 0.70
CA THR A 32 13.84 6.51 0.79
C THR A 32 14.17 6.02 2.21
N PRO A 33 15.26 5.23 2.39
CA PRO A 33 15.71 4.84 3.72
C PRO A 33 16.04 6.04 4.62
N GLN A 34 16.59 7.12 4.07
CA GLN A 34 16.91 8.36 4.79
C GLN A 34 15.64 9.06 5.27
N GLU A 35 14.60 9.11 4.43
CA GLU A 35 13.31 9.67 4.80
C GLU A 35 12.62 8.84 5.88
N GLU A 36 12.74 7.51 5.84
CA GLU A 36 12.24 6.64 6.91
C GLU A 36 12.92 6.94 8.24
N GLN A 37 14.26 7.05 8.26
CA GLN A 37 14.99 7.40 9.47
C GLN A 37 14.59 8.78 10.00
N THR A 38 14.40 9.75 9.12
CA THR A 38 13.94 11.10 9.48
C THR A 38 12.54 11.06 10.07
N MET A 39 11.62 10.30 9.49
CA MET A 39 10.27 10.06 10.01
C MET A 39 10.33 9.48 11.43
N ILE A 40 11.15 8.45 11.64
CA ILE A 40 11.33 7.80 12.96
C ILE A 40 11.82 8.82 13.97
N LYS A 41 12.84 9.61 13.62
CA LYS A 41 13.41 10.65 14.50
C LYS A 41 12.39 11.72 14.89
N ILE A 42 11.64 12.23 13.91
CA ILE A 42 10.65 13.30 14.12
C ILE A 42 9.47 12.81 14.97
N LEU A 43 8.92 11.64 14.66
CA LEU A 43 7.74 11.13 15.36
C LEU A 43 8.06 10.53 16.73
N GLY A 44 9.27 10.02 16.94
CA GLY A 44 9.76 9.56 18.24
C GLY A 44 8.80 8.59 18.94
N LYS A 45 8.17 9.05 20.03
CA LYS A 45 7.22 8.25 20.84
C LYS A 45 5.75 8.39 20.38
N SER A 46 5.47 9.08 19.28
CA SER A 46 4.10 9.25 18.78
C SER A 46 3.46 7.89 18.46
N PRO A 47 2.19 7.66 18.82
CA PRO A 47 1.47 6.44 18.43
C PRO A 47 1.36 6.29 16.90
N TYR A 48 1.36 7.40 16.17
CA TYR A 48 1.33 7.40 14.71
C TYR A 48 2.61 6.86 14.08
N LEU A 49 3.76 6.88 14.78
CA LEU A 49 4.96 6.21 14.30
C LEU A 49 4.72 4.71 14.12
N SER A 50 4.12 4.06 15.13
CA SER A 50 3.78 2.64 15.06
C SER A 50 2.85 2.34 13.89
N LEU A 51 1.82 3.16 13.67
CA LEU A 51 0.91 3.05 12.54
C LEU A 51 1.65 3.20 11.20
N PHE A 52 2.48 4.22 11.04
CA PHE A 52 3.17 4.46 9.76
C PHE A 52 4.22 3.39 9.45
N LEU A 53 4.94 2.89 10.45
CA LEU A 53 5.85 1.76 10.27
C LEU A 53 5.11 0.47 9.91
N PHE A 54 3.94 0.25 10.50
CA PHE A 54 3.08 -0.88 10.16
C PHE A 54 2.59 -0.79 8.70
N LEU A 55 2.11 0.39 8.28
CA LEU A 55 1.72 0.64 6.89
C LEU A 55 2.89 0.45 5.91
N LEU A 56 4.09 0.89 6.30
CA LEU A 56 5.30 0.79 5.48
C LEU A 56 5.70 -0.67 5.23
N ASP A 57 5.62 -1.52 6.25
CA ASP A 57 6.05 -2.92 6.15
C ASP A 57 4.98 -3.83 5.55
N THR A 58 3.70 -3.56 5.83
CA THR A 58 2.60 -4.41 5.36
C THR A 58 2.03 -3.97 4.02
N GLY A 59 2.17 -2.67 3.68
CA GLY A 59 1.56 -2.10 2.49
C GLY A 59 0.03 -2.08 2.52
N VAL A 60 -0.63 -2.31 3.65
CA VAL A 60 -2.09 -2.21 3.78
C VAL A 60 -2.56 -0.76 3.63
N ARG A 61 -3.83 -0.55 3.34
CA ARG A 61 -4.40 0.80 3.27
C ARG A 61 -4.58 1.36 4.68
N LEU A 62 -4.54 2.70 4.82
CA LEU A 62 -4.73 3.36 6.12
C LEU A 62 -6.04 2.90 6.79
N GLY A 63 -7.15 2.89 6.06
CA GLY A 63 -8.44 2.41 6.61
C GLY A 63 -8.38 0.95 7.06
N GLU A 64 -7.73 0.07 6.28
CA GLU A 64 -7.54 -1.34 6.66
C GLU A 64 -6.70 -1.48 7.94
N ALA A 65 -5.67 -0.65 8.11
CA ALA A 65 -4.86 -0.65 9.33
C ALA A 65 -5.63 -0.14 10.56
N LEU A 66 -6.53 0.81 10.38
CA LEU A 66 -7.33 1.38 11.47
C LEU A 66 -8.53 0.48 11.83
N SER A 67 -9.02 -0.37 10.92
CA SER A 67 -10.16 -1.26 11.16
C SER A 67 -9.78 -2.63 11.68
N PHE A 68 -8.55 -3.16 11.37
CA PHE A 68 -8.19 -4.49 11.82
C PHE A 68 -8.15 -4.58 13.35
N LYS A 69 -8.47 -5.76 13.88
CA LYS A 69 -8.42 -6.05 15.30
C LYS A 69 -7.27 -6.99 15.61
N LYS A 70 -6.76 -6.94 16.83
CA LYS A 70 -5.63 -7.77 17.27
C LYS A 70 -5.90 -9.27 17.11
N ASP A 71 -7.13 -9.72 17.25
CA ASP A 71 -7.55 -11.10 17.08
C ASP A 71 -7.51 -11.59 15.62
N ALA A 72 -7.48 -10.66 14.65
CA ALA A 72 -7.22 -10.97 13.25
C ALA A 72 -5.76 -11.38 12.98
N VAL A 73 -4.87 -11.28 13.97
CA VAL A 73 -3.48 -11.75 13.86
C VAL A 73 -3.42 -13.24 14.13
N GLN A 74 -3.04 -14.00 13.12
CA GLN A 74 -2.89 -15.45 13.20
C GLN A 74 -1.43 -15.86 13.07
N LYS A 75 -1.11 -17.07 13.55
CA LYS A 75 0.22 -17.68 13.43
C LYS A 75 0.11 -19.00 12.71
N LEU A 76 0.88 -19.16 11.64
CA LEU A 76 1.01 -20.42 10.88
C LEU A 76 2.50 -20.63 10.57
N ASP A 77 3.00 -21.84 10.80
CA ASP A 77 4.41 -22.24 10.56
C ASP A 77 5.43 -21.23 11.10
N GLY A 78 5.19 -20.74 12.32
CA GLY A 78 6.08 -19.77 12.98
C GLY A 78 6.01 -18.34 12.44
N LYS A 79 5.21 -18.08 11.40
CA LYS A 79 4.99 -16.76 10.81
C LYS A 79 3.67 -16.16 11.28
N HIS A 80 3.63 -14.84 11.44
CA HIS A 80 2.41 -14.12 11.80
C HIS A 80 1.83 -13.45 10.56
N PHE A 81 0.50 -13.39 10.49
CA PHE A 81 -0.27 -12.80 9.41
C PHE A 81 -1.42 -11.98 10.01
N ILE A 82 -1.85 -10.94 9.32
CA ILE A 82 -3.18 -10.37 9.52
C ILE A 82 -4.11 -10.86 8.42
N ILE A 83 -5.35 -11.19 8.78
CA ILE A 83 -6.42 -11.45 7.81
C ILE A 83 -7.25 -10.18 7.68
N LEU A 84 -7.37 -9.70 6.46
CA LEU A 84 -8.23 -8.57 6.09
C LEU A 84 -9.43 -9.13 5.36
N TYR A 85 -10.60 -9.05 5.99
CA TYR A 85 -11.84 -9.62 5.47
C TYR A 85 -12.46 -8.76 4.37
N ALA A 86 -13.23 -9.38 3.48
CA ALA A 86 -13.82 -8.76 2.29
C ALA A 86 -14.70 -7.55 2.60
N ASP A 87 -15.47 -7.61 3.65
CA ASP A 87 -16.35 -6.55 4.17
C ASP A 87 -15.59 -5.34 4.72
N GLU A 88 -14.38 -5.56 5.20
CA GLU A 88 -13.48 -4.53 5.73
C GLU A 88 -12.57 -3.91 4.64
N THR A 89 -12.54 -4.50 3.45
CA THR A 89 -11.64 -4.07 2.38
C THR A 89 -12.39 -3.31 1.29
N LYS A 90 -11.87 -2.16 0.85
CA LYS A 90 -12.44 -1.37 -0.27
C LYS A 90 -12.68 -2.20 -1.54
N ASN A 91 -11.99 -3.31 -1.69
CA ASN A 91 -12.02 -4.15 -2.89
C ASN A 91 -12.95 -5.35 -2.75
N GLY A 92 -13.50 -5.64 -1.56
CA GLY A 92 -14.38 -6.78 -1.31
C GLY A 92 -13.66 -8.14 -1.50
N THR A 93 -12.37 -8.22 -1.16
CA THR A 93 -11.59 -9.46 -1.23
C THR A 93 -10.87 -9.72 0.07
N THR A 94 -11.06 -10.91 0.63
CA THR A 94 -10.29 -11.37 1.79
C THR A 94 -8.87 -11.67 1.35
N ARG A 95 -7.89 -11.22 2.15
CA ARG A 95 -6.49 -11.58 1.95
C ARG A 95 -5.73 -11.65 3.27
N SER A 96 -4.69 -12.47 3.30
CA SER A 96 -3.72 -12.51 4.40
C SER A 96 -2.46 -11.74 4.04
N VAL A 97 -1.95 -10.95 4.99
CA VAL A 97 -0.73 -10.18 4.81
C VAL A 97 0.28 -10.62 5.87
N PRO A 98 1.44 -11.19 5.48
CA PRO A 98 2.48 -11.58 6.42
C PRO A 98 3.03 -10.38 7.18
N LEU A 99 3.35 -10.58 8.46
CA LEU A 99 3.92 -9.56 9.33
C LEU A 99 5.43 -9.71 9.45
N THR A 100 6.14 -8.59 9.30
CA THR A 100 7.56 -8.51 9.65
C THR A 100 7.75 -8.64 11.17
N LYS A 101 8.96 -8.97 11.62
CA LYS A 101 9.29 -8.96 13.06
C LYS A 101 8.96 -7.61 13.71
N ARG A 102 9.19 -6.50 13.00
CA ARG A 102 8.84 -5.15 13.44
C ARG A 102 7.33 -4.99 13.64
N CYS A 103 6.53 -5.44 12.69
CA CYS A 103 5.07 -5.38 12.80
C CYS A 103 4.54 -6.23 13.95
N VAL A 104 5.08 -7.43 14.15
CA VAL A 104 4.73 -8.28 15.28
C VAL A 104 5.04 -7.57 16.60
N ALA A 105 6.22 -6.98 16.74
CA ALA A 105 6.59 -6.21 17.93
C ALA A 105 5.66 -5.00 18.17
N ILE A 106 5.27 -4.29 17.09
CA ILE A 106 4.32 -3.19 17.17
C ILE A 106 2.97 -3.70 17.67
N VAL A 107 2.39 -4.75 17.07
CA VAL A 107 1.08 -5.28 17.47
C VAL A 107 1.11 -5.80 18.91
N ASN A 108 2.18 -6.47 19.32
CA ASN A 108 2.33 -6.93 20.71
C ASN A 108 2.35 -5.76 21.70
N LYS A 109 2.92 -4.62 21.32
CA LYS A 109 3.03 -3.43 22.17
C LYS A 109 1.75 -2.60 22.20
N VAL A 110 1.11 -2.35 21.06
CA VAL A 110 -0.03 -1.42 20.96
C VAL A 110 -1.39 -2.11 20.78
N GLY A 111 -1.41 -3.40 20.47
CA GLY A 111 -2.61 -4.18 20.16
C GLY A 111 -3.05 -3.97 18.72
N ASP A 112 -3.92 -3.02 18.49
CA ASP A 112 -4.39 -2.58 17.18
C ASP A 112 -4.39 -1.04 17.09
N PHE A 113 -4.88 -0.49 15.98
CA PHE A 113 -4.90 0.95 15.76
C PHE A 113 -6.31 1.54 15.78
N SER A 114 -7.33 0.79 16.21
CA SER A 114 -8.73 1.24 16.21
C SER A 114 -9.00 2.46 17.10
N HIS A 115 -8.09 2.76 18.02
CA HIS A 115 -8.11 3.95 18.87
C HIS A 115 -7.58 5.21 18.17
N LEU A 116 -7.03 5.09 16.96
CA LEU A 116 -6.50 6.22 16.19
C LEU A 116 -7.53 6.68 15.15
N ASP A 117 -7.58 7.99 14.95
CA ASP A 117 -8.48 8.62 13.98
C ASP A 117 -7.81 8.81 12.62
N TYR A 118 -8.58 8.57 11.54
CA TYR A 118 -8.12 8.70 10.16
C TYR A 118 -7.69 10.14 9.83
N SER A 119 -8.53 11.11 10.18
CA SER A 119 -8.27 12.53 9.88
C SER A 119 -7.07 13.05 10.66
N MET A 120 -6.90 12.55 11.89
CA MET A 120 -5.72 12.90 12.68
C MET A 120 -4.44 12.27 12.12
N ALA A 121 -4.49 11.03 11.61
CA ALA A 121 -3.35 10.43 10.91
C ALA A 121 -2.92 11.28 9.70
N GLU A 122 -3.87 11.76 8.90
CA GLU A 122 -3.59 12.68 7.79
C GLU A 122 -2.97 14.01 8.27
N ARG A 123 -3.49 14.61 9.35
CA ARG A 123 -2.93 15.84 9.93
C ARG A 123 -1.50 15.65 10.43
N VAL A 124 -1.25 14.54 11.14
CA VAL A 124 0.10 14.19 11.63
C VAL A 124 1.04 14.00 10.44
N TRP A 125 0.60 13.34 9.36
CA TRP A 125 1.39 13.17 8.14
C TRP A 125 1.71 14.52 7.48
N GLN A 126 0.75 15.43 7.38
CA GLN A 126 0.99 16.78 6.82
C GLN A 126 2.00 17.57 7.66
N LYS A 127 1.93 17.48 9.00
CA LYS A 127 2.91 18.10 9.89
C LYS A 127 4.29 17.50 9.69
N LEU A 128 4.38 16.17 9.62
CA LEU A 128 5.61 15.43 9.35
C LEU A 128 6.25 15.87 8.03
N ARG A 129 5.49 15.93 6.94
CA ARG A 129 5.97 16.40 5.64
C ARG A 129 6.62 17.78 5.71
N LYS A 130 5.98 18.71 6.42
CA LYS A 130 6.54 20.08 6.61
C LYS A 130 7.88 20.02 7.36
N GLN A 131 7.97 19.24 8.43
CA GLN A 131 9.20 19.08 9.22
C GLN A 131 10.33 18.37 8.44
N MET A 132 9.98 17.51 7.49
CA MET A 132 10.93 16.86 6.59
C MET A 132 11.36 17.74 5.39
N GLY A 133 10.84 18.96 5.26
CA GLY A 133 11.10 19.81 4.08
C GLY A 133 10.36 19.36 2.81
N LEU A 134 9.39 18.44 2.93
CA LEU A 134 8.66 17.84 1.81
C LEU A 134 7.25 18.44 1.61
N ALA A 135 6.99 19.64 2.13
CA ALA A 135 5.68 20.29 2.04
C ALA A 135 5.18 20.43 0.58
N ASN A 136 6.10 20.69 -0.35
CA ASN A 136 5.80 20.89 -1.78
C ASN A 136 5.72 19.56 -2.58
N ASP A 137 6.13 18.43 -2.01
CA ASP A 137 6.01 17.13 -2.65
C ASP A 137 4.57 16.60 -2.53
N LYS A 138 3.72 16.94 -3.51
CA LYS A 138 2.29 16.57 -3.53
C LYS A 138 2.06 15.05 -3.56
N GLN A 139 3.06 14.26 -3.96
CA GLN A 139 2.96 12.80 -4.04
C GLN A 139 3.37 12.10 -2.73
N PHE A 140 4.05 12.80 -1.82
CA PHE A 140 4.46 12.25 -0.52
C PHE A 140 3.28 12.25 0.48
N VAL A 141 2.24 11.50 0.18
CA VAL A 141 1.04 11.28 1.00
C VAL A 141 1.16 9.95 1.76
N ILE A 142 0.30 9.67 2.75
CA ILE A 142 0.36 8.41 3.52
C ILE A 142 0.38 7.17 2.59
N HIS A 143 -0.34 7.20 1.48
CA HIS A 143 -0.34 6.11 0.50
C HIS A 143 1.04 5.82 -0.13
N CYS A 144 1.99 6.77 -0.04
CA CYS A 144 3.39 6.57 -0.40
C CYS A 144 4.04 5.42 0.40
N LEU A 145 3.61 5.17 1.64
CA LEU A 145 4.10 4.05 2.46
C LEU A 145 3.78 2.70 1.79
N ARG A 146 2.57 2.55 1.27
CA ARG A 146 2.18 1.37 0.50
C ARG A 146 2.97 1.24 -0.81
N HIS A 147 3.20 2.35 -1.51
CA HIS A 147 4.07 2.35 -2.70
C HIS A 147 5.49 1.94 -2.33
N THR A 148 5.97 2.34 -1.16
CA THR A 148 7.31 1.97 -0.66
C THR A 148 7.40 0.48 -0.40
N CYS A 149 6.42 -0.13 0.28
CA CYS A 149 6.34 -1.58 0.48
C CYS A 149 6.44 -2.32 -0.85
N ALA A 150 5.57 -1.99 -1.80
CA ALA A 150 5.54 -2.60 -3.13
C ALA A 150 6.86 -2.43 -3.90
N SER A 151 7.44 -1.22 -3.84
CA SER A 151 8.70 -0.91 -4.52
C SER A 151 9.86 -1.71 -3.94
N ARG A 152 9.94 -1.86 -2.61
CA ARG A 152 10.97 -2.67 -1.93
C ARG A 152 10.85 -4.15 -2.31
N LEU A 153 9.63 -4.69 -2.35
CA LEU A 153 9.39 -6.07 -2.81
C LEU A 153 9.84 -6.25 -4.26
N ALA A 154 9.46 -5.35 -5.16
CA ALA A 154 9.84 -5.41 -6.58
C ALA A 154 11.36 -5.28 -6.78
N GLN A 155 11.99 -4.29 -6.14
CA GLN A 155 13.45 -4.05 -6.23
C GLN A 155 14.28 -5.21 -5.69
N SER A 156 13.74 -5.99 -4.75
CA SER A 156 14.44 -7.16 -4.20
C SER A 156 14.74 -8.22 -5.27
N GLY A 157 13.96 -8.28 -6.35
CA GLY A 157 14.03 -9.31 -7.38
C GLY A 157 13.73 -10.74 -6.91
N LYS A 158 13.31 -10.89 -5.62
CA LYS A 158 13.02 -12.19 -4.98
C LYS A 158 11.53 -12.51 -4.94
N VAL A 159 10.68 -11.53 -5.23
CA VAL A 159 9.22 -11.66 -5.19
C VAL A 159 8.67 -11.32 -6.57
N GLU A 160 7.94 -12.26 -7.17
CA GLU A 160 7.31 -12.05 -8.46
C GLU A 160 6.18 -11.01 -8.37
N LEU A 161 5.92 -10.34 -9.47
CA LEU A 161 4.92 -9.27 -9.54
C LEU A 161 3.50 -9.76 -9.21
N HIS A 162 3.22 -11.04 -9.49
CA HIS A 162 1.98 -11.71 -9.13
C HIS A 162 1.76 -11.74 -7.60
N PHE A 163 2.77 -12.16 -6.84
CA PHE A 163 2.68 -12.16 -5.38
C PHE A 163 2.60 -10.75 -4.79
N ILE A 164 3.25 -9.75 -5.41
CA ILE A 164 3.08 -8.35 -5.00
C ILE A 164 1.63 -7.89 -5.20
N LYS A 165 0.97 -8.32 -6.30
CA LYS A 165 -0.45 -8.07 -6.56
C LYS A 165 -1.32 -8.64 -5.44
N GLU A 166 -1.10 -9.90 -5.07
CA GLU A 166 -1.86 -10.59 -4.01
C GLU A 166 -1.63 -9.94 -2.65
N TRP A 167 -0.36 -9.70 -2.29
CA TRP A 167 0.03 -9.02 -1.07
C TRP A 167 -0.72 -7.69 -0.87
N LEU A 168 -0.75 -6.88 -1.93
CA LEU A 168 -1.41 -5.58 -1.88
C LEU A 168 -2.94 -5.68 -2.03
N GLY A 169 -3.48 -6.77 -2.53
CA GLY A 169 -4.90 -6.90 -2.87
C GLY A 169 -5.31 -5.96 -4.00
N HIS A 170 -4.55 -5.95 -5.09
CA HIS A 170 -4.91 -5.19 -6.28
C HIS A 170 -5.94 -5.97 -7.12
N LYS A 171 -7.07 -5.34 -7.45
CA LYS A 171 -8.12 -5.95 -8.30
C LYS A 171 -7.60 -6.29 -9.70
N SER A 172 -6.80 -5.41 -10.28
CA SER A 172 -6.27 -5.54 -11.64
C SER A 172 -4.76 -5.68 -11.59
N TYR A 173 -4.22 -6.50 -12.49
CA TYR A 173 -2.78 -6.65 -12.66
C TYR A 173 -2.12 -5.33 -13.09
N ASN A 174 -2.83 -4.51 -13.87
CA ASN A 174 -2.36 -3.19 -14.32
C ASN A 174 -1.98 -2.27 -13.15
N MET A 175 -2.66 -2.39 -12.00
CA MET A 175 -2.29 -1.62 -10.80
C MET A 175 -0.90 -1.98 -10.27
N THR A 176 -0.45 -3.21 -10.51
CA THR A 176 0.84 -3.71 -10.05
C THR A 176 1.94 -3.53 -11.10
N LEU A 177 1.59 -3.46 -12.39
CA LEU A 177 2.54 -3.21 -13.48
C LEU A 177 3.35 -1.92 -13.30
N ARG A 178 2.83 -0.94 -12.55
CA ARG A 178 3.57 0.29 -12.21
C ARG A 178 4.89 0.04 -11.47
N TYR A 179 5.05 -1.14 -10.83
CA TYR A 179 6.27 -1.54 -10.13
C TYR A 179 7.20 -2.42 -10.97
N ALA A 180 6.74 -2.92 -12.13
CA ALA A 180 7.50 -3.85 -12.96
C ALA A 180 8.85 -3.29 -13.41
N HIS A 181 8.92 -1.99 -13.69
CA HIS A 181 10.15 -1.31 -14.10
C HIS A 181 11.21 -1.23 -12.99
N LEU A 182 10.83 -1.49 -11.73
CA LEU A 182 11.74 -1.52 -10.56
C LEU A 182 12.38 -2.89 -10.37
N MET A 183 11.83 -3.93 -11.01
CA MET A 183 12.39 -5.28 -10.90
C MET A 183 13.74 -5.38 -11.64
N PRO A 184 14.72 -6.11 -11.08
CA PRO A 184 15.94 -6.39 -11.79
C PRO A 184 15.66 -7.07 -13.13
N LYS A 185 16.30 -6.61 -14.20
CA LYS A 185 16.21 -7.25 -15.52
C LYS A 185 17.09 -8.51 -15.53
N ASN A 186 16.48 -9.67 -15.37
CA ASN A 186 17.18 -10.96 -15.32
C ASN A 186 17.18 -11.69 -16.68
N LEU A 187 17.29 -10.96 -17.80
CA LEU A 187 17.28 -11.57 -19.14
C LEU A 187 18.46 -12.54 -19.35
N LEU A 188 19.63 -12.24 -18.77
CA LEU A 188 20.78 -13.15 -18.82
C LEU A 188 20.53 -14.46 -18.08
N LYS A 189 19.78 -14.43 -16.98
CA LYS A 189 19.37 -15.68 -16.30
C LYS A 189 18.46 -16.53 -17.16
N ALA A 190 17.59 -15.91 -17.97
CA ALA A 190 16.73 -16.64 -18.90
C ALA A 190 17.56 -17.32 -20.01
N VAL A 191 18.62 -16.67 -20.52
CA VAL A 191 19.55 -17.29 -21.47
C VAL A 191 20.23 -18.52 -20.87
N ASN A 192 20.80 -18.39 -19.67
CA ASN A 192 21.46 -19.52 -19.00
C ASN A 192 20.52 -20.71 -18.75
N ILE A 193 19.22 -20.43 -18.49
CA ILE A 193 18.22 -21.49 -18.33
C ILE A 193 17.98 -22.19 -19.67
N LEU A 194 17.86 -21.44 -20.77
CA LEU A 194 17.64 -22.01 -22.11
C LEU A 194 18.85 -22.84 -22.56
N GLU A 195 20.05 -22.36 -22.34
CA GLU A 195 21.30 -23.09 -22.63
C GLU A 195 21.45 -24.39 -21.82
N GLY A 196 20.80 -24.49 -20.67
CA GLY A 196 20.79 -25.71 -19.85
C GLY A 196 19.82 -26.81 -20.33
N TYR A 197 19.04 -26.57 -21.40
CA TYR A 197 18.17 -27.54 -22.04
C TYR A 197 18.77 -28.15 -23.32
N GLU A 198 19.93 -27.70 -23.77
CA GLU A 198 20.69 -28.30 -24.88
C GLU A 198 21.57 -29.47 -24.39
#